data_0567666289ba0a3c05e09f2286cb7894
#
_entry.id   0567666289ba0a3c05e09f2286cb7894
#
_cell.length_a   1.000
_cell.length_b   1.000
_cell.length_c   1.000
_cell.angle_alpha   90.00
_cell.angle_beta   90.00
_cell.angle_gamma   90.00
#
_symmetry.space_group_name_H-M   'P 1'
#
loop_
_entity.id
_entity.type
_entity.pdbx_description
1 polymer ?
#
loop_
_entity_poly.entity_id
_entity_poly.type
_entity_poly.pdbx_seq_one_letter_code
_entity_poly.pdbx_strand_id
1 'polypeptide(L)' 'MFFKRKKKVISIEGMSCEHCAKKIEDILETLADVLKVKVDLKKKIAIITYENTLDEVLIQNKIEQLGYHITGIKDLS' A
#
# COMPACT_ATOMS: atom_id res chain seq x y z
N MET A 1 18.99 -2.54 -19.59
CA MET A 1 18.34 -1.51 -18.77
C MET A 1 17.83 -2.15 -17.48
N PHE A 2 18.15 -1.55 -16.35
CA PHE A 2 17.80 -2.11 -15.07
C PHE A 2 16.68 -1.32 -14.44
N PHE A 3 15.59 -1.99 -14.11
CA PHE A 3 14.50 -1.40 -13.34
C PHE A 3 14.78 -1.65 -11.87
N LYS A 4 14.92 -0.59 -11.11
CA LYS A 4 15.03 -0.72 -9.67
C LYS A 4 13.62 -0.80 -9.10
N ARG A 5 13.26 -2.01 -8.69
CA ARG A 5 12.01 -2.21 -7.97
C ARG A 5 12.23 -1.91 -6.51
N LYS A 6 11.38 -1.07 -5.98
CA LYS A 6 11.42 -0.69 -4.57
C LYS A 6 10.19 -1.23 -3.88
N LYS A 7 10.30 -1.46 -2.59
CA LYS A 7 9.17 -1.94 -1.79
C LYS A 7 8.98 -1.06 -0.58
N LYS A 8 7.71 -0.80 -0.25
CA LYS A 8 7.35 -0.13 0.99
C LYS A 8 6.34 -0.98 1.73
N VAL A 9 6.45 -0.96 3.05
CA VAL A 9 5.49 -1.61 3.94
C VAL A 9 4.67 -0.53 4.61
N ILE A 10 3.35 -0.63 4.44
CA ILE A 10 2.42 0.33 5.02
C ILE A 10 1.61 -0.37 6.09
N SER A 11 1.67 0.15 7.31
CA SER A 11 0.86 -0.36 8.41
C SER A 11 -0.50 0.33 8.39
N ILE A 12 -1.56 -0.46 8.37
CA ILE A 12 -2.92 0.06 8.20
C ILE A 12 -3.79 -0.37 9.37
N GLU A 13 -4.39 0.61 10.02
CA GLU A 13 -5.32 0.38 11.12
C GLU A 13 -6.75 0.34 10.59
N GLY A 14 -7.56 -0.54 11.16
CA GLY A 14 -8.96 -0.69 10.77
C GLY A 14 -9.22 -1.76 9.73
N MET A 15 -8.18 -2.33 9.16
CA MET A 15 -8.30 -3.40 8.19
C MET A 15 -8.55 -4.72 8.92
N SER A 16 -9.78 -5.24 8.85
CA SER A 16 -10.17 -6.39 9.67
C SER A 16 -10.72 -7.58 8.89
N CYS A 17 -10.91 -7.47 7.59
CA CYS A 17 -11.47 -8.57 6.79
C CYS A 17 -10.88 -8.60 5.39
N GLU A 18 -11.14 -9.69 4.67
CA GLU A 18 -10.63 -9.86 3.31
C GLU A 18 -11.19 -8.83 2.35
N HIS A 19 -12.42 -8.40 2.55
CA HIS A 19 -13.03 -7.35 1.74
C HIS A 19 -12.27 -6.03 1.90
N CYS A 20 -11.85 -5.72 3.11
CA CYS A 20 -11.05 -4.54 3.38
C CYS A 20 -9.71 -4.63 2.67
N ALA A 21 -9.05 -5.79 2.79
CA ALA A 21 -7.78 -6.02 2.13
C ALA A 21 -7.89 -5.86 0.62
N LYS A 22 -8.96 -6.39 0.03
CA LYS A 22 -9.18 -6.31 -1.40
C LYS A 22 -9.41 -4.87 -1.87
N LYS A 23 -10.17 -4.09 -1.12
CA LYS A 23 -10.40 -2.69 -1.44
C LYS A 23 -9.10 -1.90 -1.44
N ILE A 24 -8.27 -2.15 -0.44
CA ILE A 24 -6.97 -1.48 -0.33
C ILE A 24 -6.07 -1.88 -1.49
N GLU A 25 -6.01 -3.17 -1.79
CA GLU A 25 -5.23 -3.67 -2.90
C GLU A 25 -5.67 -3.03 -4.22
N ASP A 26 -6.98 -3.02 -4.47
CA ASP A 26 -7.53 -2.47 -5.72
C ASP A 26 -7.20 -0.99 -5.86
N ILE A 27 -7.38 -0.21 -4.81
CA ILE A 27 -7.17 1.23 -4.91
C ILE A 27 -5.69 1.58 -5.05
N LEU A 28 -4.82 0.85 -4.38
CA LEU A 28 -3.38 1.09 -4.48
C LEU A 28 -2.84 0.68 -5.84
N GLU A 29 -3.42 -0.35 -6.46
CA GLU A 29 -3.00 -0.79 -7.79
C GLU A 29 -3.35 0.22 -8.88
N THR A 30 -4.26 1.16 -8.61
CA THR A 30 -4.60 2.21 -9.58
C THR A 30 -3.56 3.32 -9.64
N LEU A 31 -2.65 3.37 -8.68
CA LEU A 31 -1.66 4.43 -8.61
C LEU A 31 -0.55 4.23 -9.65
N ALA A 32 -0.07 5.35 -10.21
CA ALA A 32 1.04 5.32 -11.15
C ALA A 32 2.28 4.77 -10.44
N ASP A 33 3.13 4.08 -11.17
CA ASP A 33 4.38 3.49 -10.68
C ASP A 33 4.21 2.30 -9.75
N VAL A 34 3.00 1.95 -9.35
CA VAL A 34 2.77 0.76 -8.54
C VAL A 34 2.71 -0.47 -9.44
N LEU A 35 3.58 -1.44 -9.16
CA LEU A 35 3.67 -2.68 -9.93
C LEU A 35 2.89 -3.80 -9.30
N LYS A 36 2.89 -3.87 -7.97
CA LYS A 36 2.24 -4.96 -7.25
C LYS A 36 1.89 -4.52 -5.84
N VAL A 37 0.77 -4.98 -5.36
CA VAL A 37 0.34 -4.76 -3.98
C VAL A 37 0.01 -6.10 -3.35
N LYS A 38 0.52 -6.33 -2.15
CA LYS A 38 0.22 -7.53 -1.39
C LYS A 38 -0.21 -7.10 0.01
N VAL A 39 -1.39 -7.55 0.43
CA VAL A 39 -1.93 -7.20 1.74
C VAL A 39 -1.86 -8.41 2.66
N ASP A 40 -1.38 -8.18 3.88
CA ASP A 40 -1.31 -9.20 4.92
C ASP A 40 -2.25 -8.79 6.06
N LEU A 41 -3.37 -9.50 6.19
CA LEU A 41 -4.37 -9.19 7.21
C LEU A 41 -3.89 -9.47 8.63
N LYS A 42 -3.09 -10.50 8.80
CA LYS A 42 -2.60 -10.86 10.13
C LYS A 42 -1.68 -9.79 10.69
N LYS A 43 -0.82 -9.27 9.84
CA LYS A 43 0.13 -8.22 10.24
C LYS A 43 -0.43 -6.83 10.07
N LYS A 44 -1.58 -6.70 9.41
CA LYS A 44 -2.25 -5.43 9.13
C LYS A 44 -1.35 -4.49 8.34
N ILE A 45 -0.70 -5.04 7.33
CA ILE A 45 0.22 -4.29 6.47
C ILE A 45 -0.12 -4.51 5.00
N ALA A 46 0.31 -3.55 4.19
CA ALA A 46 0.31 -3.70 2.73
C ALA A 46 1.73 -3.51 2.24
N ILE A 47 2.19 -4.41 1.40
CA ILE A 47 3.52 -4.31 0.79
C ILE A 47 3.32 -3.85 -0.65
N ILE A 48 3.89 -2.70 -0.99
CA ILE A 48 3.78 -2.11 -2.32
C ILE A 48 5.10 -2.22 -3.03
N THR A 49 5.10 -2.86 -4.20
CA THR A 49 6.25 -2.88 -5.10
C THR A 49 6.02 -1.81 -6.14
N TYR A 50 6.99 -0.91 -6.31
CA TYR A 50 6.84 0.23 -7.20
C TYR A 50 8.14 0.57 -7.91
N GLU A 51 8.03 1.40 -8.95
CA GLU A 51 9.16 1.95 -9.68
C GLU A 51 9.25 3.45 -9.41
N ASN A 52 10.44 4.01 -9.53
CA ASN A 52 10.70 5.45 -9.40
C ASN A 52 10.36 5.97 -8.01
N THR A 53 9.22 6.65 -7.87
CA THR A 53 8.81 7.21 -6.59
C THR A 53 7.38 6.83 -6.27
N LEU A 54 7.08 6.84 -4.98
CA LEU A 54 5.74 6.55 -4.49
C LEU A 54 5.25 7.78 -3.73
N ASP A 55 4.08 8.28 -4.10
CA ASP A 55 3.50 9.45 -3.44
C ASP A 55 2.79 9.01 -2.16
N GLU A 56 3.47 9.18 -1.03
CA GLU A 56 2.94 8.74 0.27
C GLU A 56 1.70 9.53 0.69
N VAL A 57 1.65 10.81 0.32
CA VAL A 57 0.49 11.66 0.66
C VAL A 57 -0.74 11.16 -0.09
N LEU A 58 -0.58 10.83 -1.35
CA LEU A 58 -1.68 10.31 -2.16
C LEU A 58 -2.16 8.97 -1.62
N ILE A 59 -1.24 8.10 -1.24
CA ILE A 59 -1.57 6.80 -0.64
C ILE A 59 -2.37 7.01 0.64
N GLN A 60 -1.91 7.88 1.51
CA GLN A 60 -2.58 8.17 2.76
C GLN A 60 -4.00 8.68 2.53
N ASN A 61 -4.16 9.62 1.59
CA ASN A 61 -5.48 10.15 1.26
C ASN A 61 -6.42 9.07 0.74
N LYS A 62 -5.92 8.20 -0.15
CA LYS A 62 -6.73 7.12 -0.71
C LYS A 62 -7.18 6.14 0.36
N ILE A 63 -6.27 5.77 1.24
CA ILE A 63 -6.57 4.83 2.33
C ILE A 63 -7.58 5.44 3.31
N GLU A 64 -7.40 6.72 3.65
CA GLU A 64 -8.32 7.40 4.55
C GLU A 64 -9.71 7.57 3.97
N GLN A 65 -9.82 7.76 2.65
CA GLN A 65 -11.12 7.83 1.99
C GLN A 65 -11.90 6.53 2.11
N LEU A 66 -11.21 5.42 2.27
CA LEU A 66 -11.85 4.12 2.48
C LEU A 66 -12.27 3.90 3.94
N GLY A 67 -11.89 4.79 4.83
CA GLY A 67 -12.21 4.67 6.25
C GLY A 67 -11.11 3.99 7.07
N TYR A 68 -9.93 3.81 6.51
CA TYR A 68 -8.79 3.22 7.21
C TYR A 68 -7.76 4.28 7.54
N HIS A 69 -6.81 3.92 8.38
CA HIS A 69 -5.78 4.86 8.82
C HIS A 69 -4.40 4.24 8.71
N ILE A 70 -3.47 4.99 8.14
CA ILE A 70 -2.08 4.55 8.04
C ILE A 70 -1.35 4.95 9.31
N THR A 71 -0.75 3.97 9.98
CA THR A 71 0.01 4.20 11.22
C THR A 71 1.50 4.28 10.99
N GLY A 72 1.99 3.82 9.86
CA GLY A 72 3.40 3.91 9.56
C GLY A 72 3.70 3.47 8.14
N ILE A 73 4.78 4.02 7.59
CA ILE A 73 5.30 3.66 6.27
C ILE A 73 6.79 3.42 6.41
N LYS A 74 7.25 2.27 5.95
CA LYS A 74 8.67 1.91 6.02
C LYS A 74 9.17 1.42 4.68
N ASP A 75 10.41 1.72 4.37
CA ASP A 75 11.09 1.16 3.21
C ASP A 75 11.51 -0.26 3.52
N LEU A 76 11.26 -1.17 2.60
CA LEU A 76 11.59 -2.58 2.79
C LEU A 76 12.90 -2.98 2.10
N SER A 77 13.30 -2.26 1.10
CA SER A 77 14.50 -2.60 0.33
C SER A 77 15.69 -1.72 0.69
#